data_d74f043c0ae448f9b523d2cd034243ff
#
_entry.id   d74f043c0ae448f9b523d2cd034243ff
#
_cell.length_a   1.000
_cell.length_b   1.000
_cell.length_c   1.000
_cell.angle_alpha   90.00
_cell.angle_beta   90.00
_cell.angle_gamma   90.00
#
_symmetry.space_group_name_H-M   'P 1'
#
loop_
_entity.id
_entity.type
_entity.pdbx_description
1 polymer ?
#
loop_
_entity_poly.entity_id
_entity_poly.type
_entity_poly.pdbx_seq_one_letter_code
_entity_poly.pdbx_strand_id
1 'polypeptide(L)'
;LIPACVRHHEDLSGSGEKLEVEYRPNVLLGSGLDEVEGNFREALAAASYREQTRSFTAVGPHRDDFSLAIEGADMGAFASRGQARTLALTLRLAEAEFLSSVREEGPLVLFDDAFSEIDATRRHRLLEKSMQYEKVLITTTDLEQVKEFLGSRANYLHVYQGHVWQSDEYGNCLLYTSPSPRDQR
;
A
#
# COMPACT_ATOMS: atom_id res chain seq x y z
N LEU A 1 -1.19 -14.00 0.36
CA LEU A 1 -0.89 -12.71 -0.29
C LEU A 1 -1.17 -12.75 -1.79
N ILE A 2 -0.61 -13.70 -2.58
CA ILE A 2 -0.77 -13.75 -4.05
C ILE A 2 -2.25 -13.75 -4.50
N PRO A 3 -3.15 -14.59 -3.98
CA PRO A 3 -4.56 -14.54 -4.37
C PRO A 3 -5.24 -13.19 -4.08
N ALA A 4 -4.84 -12.51 -3.00
CA ALA A 4 -5.34 -11.17 -2.69
C ALA A 4 -4.83 -10.13 -3.70
N CYS A 5 -3.56 -10.21 -4.13
CA CYS A 5 -3.03 -9.34 -5.17
C CYS A 5 -3.83 -9.46 -6.48
N VAL A 6 -4.11 -10.69 -6.93
CA VAL A 6 -4.86 -10.90 -8.16
C VAL A 6 -6.26 -10.28 -8.07
N ARG A 7 -7.00 -10.53 -6.98
CA ARG A 7 -8.34 -9.95 -6.76
C ARG A 7 -8.30 -8.42 -6.72
N HIS A 8 -7.40 -7.83 -5.94
CA HIS A 8 -7.30 -6.37 -5.85
C HIS A 8 -6.91 -5.73 -7.18
N HIS A 9 -6.08 -6.41 -7.98
CA HIS A 9 -5.74 -5.92 -9.32
C HIS A 9 -6.96 -5.91 -10.25
N GLU A 10 -7.73 -7.00 -10.31
CA GLU A 10 -8.97 -7.10 -11.09
C GLU A 10 -9.96 -6.00 -10.68
N ASP A 11 -10.12 -5.80 -9.38
CA ASP A 11 -11.01 -4.78 -8.83
C ASP A 11 -10.56 -3.35 -9.20
N LEU A 12 -9.26 -3.04 -9.13
CA LEU A 12 -8.75 -1.71 -9.42
C LEU A 12 -8.63 -1.42 -10.92
N SER A 13 -8.11 -2.38 -11.71
CA SER A 13 -7.91 -2.18 -13.16
C SER A 13 -9.25 -2.16 -13.92
N GLY A 14 -10.13 -3.09 -13.59
CA GLY A 14 -11.45 -3.26 -14.23
C GLY A 14 -11.40 -3.53 -15.73
N SER A 15 -10.23 -3.76 -16.27
CA SER A 15 -9.97 -3.99 -17.68
C SER A 15 -10.03 -5.47 -18.08
N GLY A 16 -10.18 -6.38 -17.08
CA GLY A 16 -10.05 -7.82 -17.30
C GLY A 16 -8.59 -8.27 -17.49
N GLU A 17 -7.63 -7.38 -17.30
CA GLU A 17 -6.20 -7.69 -17.37
C GLU A 17 -5.82 -8.74 -16.33
N LYS A 18 -5.23 -9.82 -16.76
CA LYS A 18 -4.82 -10.91 -15.88
C LYS A 18 -3.45 -10.63 -15.27
N LEU A 19 -3.42 -10.33 -13.96
CA LEU A 19 -2.19 -10.22 -13.20
C LEU A 19 -1.65 -11.61 -12.84
N GLU A 20 -0.40 -11.85 -13.14
CA GLU A 20 0.37 -12.98 -12.70
C GLU A 20 1.42 -12.52 -11.69
N VAL A 21 1.47 -13.19 -10.53
CA VAL A 21 2.41 -12.87 -9.45
C VAL A 21 3.20 -14.11 -9.12
N GLU A 22 4.52 -14.03 -9.26
CA GLU A 22 5.43 -15.11 -8.93
C GLU A 22 6.34 -14.68 -7.78
N TYR A 23 6.39 -15.46 -6.71
CA TYR A 23 7.33 -15.27 -5.63
C TYR A 23 8.70 -15.86 -5.99
N ARG A 24 9.75 -15.07 -5.84
CA ARG A 24 11.14 -15.44 -6.16
C ARG A 24 11.97 -15.46 -4.89
N PRO A 25 12.04 -16.61 -4.22
CA PRO A 25 12.82 -16.73 -3.00
C PRO A 25 14.32 -16.67 -3.31
N ASN A 26 15.06 -16.01 -2.43
CA ASN A 26 16.53 -15.97 -2.50
C ASN A 26 17.18 -17.33 -2.16
N VAL A 27 16.47 -18.15 -1.36
CA VAL A 27 16.87 -19.51 -1.00
C VAL A 27 15.84 -20.46 -1.54
N LEU A 28 16.26 -21.54 -2.18
CA LEU A 28 15.37 -22.57 -2.71
C LEU A 28 14.41 -23.08 -1.64
N LEU A 29 13.12 -23.04 -1.95
CA LEU A 29 12.10 -23.63 -1.12
C LEU A 29 12.11 -25.15 -1.33
N GLY A 30 12.14 -25.91 -0.24
CA GLY A 30 12.00 -27.36 -0.29
C GLY A 30 10.55 -27.82 -0.27
N SER A 31 10.33 -29.11 -0.36
CA SER A 31 9.01 -29.73 -0.26
C SER A 31 8.44 -29.76 1.15
N GLY A 32 9.26 -29.46 2.18
CA GLY A 32 8.89 -29.40 3.59
C GLY A 32 9.81 -28.51 4.40
N LEU A 33 9.42 -28.24 5.66
CA LEU A 33 10.14 -27.33 6.55
C LEU A 33 11.59 -27.73 6.80
N ASP A 34 11.87 -29.04 6.93
CA ASP A 34 13.22 -29.55 7.19
C ASP A 34 14.16 -29.28 6.01
N GLU A 35 13.65 -29.41 4.79
CA GLU A 35 14.40 -29.12 3.57
C GLU A 35 14.65 -27.62 3.41
N VAL A 36 13.64 -26.80 3.69
CA VAL A 36 13.79 -25.33 3.70
C VAL A 36 14.86 -24.91 4.71
N GLU A 37 14.83 -25.47 5.93
CA GLU A 37 15.82 -25.18 6.97
C GLU A 37 17.23 -25.59 6.54
N GLY A 38 17.38 -26.77 5.94
CA GLY A 38 18.64 -27.27 5.39
C GLY A 38 19.21 -26.33 4.32
N ASN A 39 18.39 -25.99 3.34
CA ASN A 39 18.78 -25.05 2.26
C ASN A 39 19.18 -23.69 2.79
N PHE A 40 18.47 -23.18 3.81
CA PHE A 40 18.82 -21.93 4.48
C PHE A 40 20.17 -22.00 5.17
N ARG A 41 20.44 -23.06 5.93
CA ARG A 41 21.72 -23.27 6.63
C ARG A 41 22.89 -23.32 5.65
N GLU A 42 22.72 -24.05 4.55
CA GLU A 42 23.74 -24.14 3.49
C GLU A 42 23.99 -22.80 2.83
N ALA A 43 22.93 -22.07 2.46
CA ALA A 43 23.04 -20.75 1.85
C ALA A 43 23.73 -19.73 2.76
N LEU A 44 23.40 -19.72 4.06
CA LEU A 44 24.05 -18.87 5.06
C LEU A 44 25.54 -19.21 5.21
N ALA A 45 25.90 -20.50 5.29
CA ALA A 45 27.28 -20.92 5.37
C ALA A 45 28.08 -20.50 4.13
N ALA A 46 27.53 -20.68 2.93
CA ALA A 46 28.15 -20.27 1.68
C ALA A 46 28.30 -18.75 1.54
N ALA A 47 27.41 -17.97 2.12
CA ALA A 47 27.43 -16.49 2.07
C ALA A 47 28.36 -15.87 3.14
N SER A 48 28.71 -16.57 4.22
CA SER A 48 29.36 -16.05 5.41
C SER A 48 30.61 -15.19 5.12
N TYR A 49 31.53 -15.64 4.27
CA TYR A 49 32.72 -14.89 3.93
C TYR A 49 32.40 -13.56 3.20
N ARG A 50 31.44 -13.57 2.26
CA ARG A 50 31.01 -12.37 1.54
C ARG A 50 30.33 -11.36 2.45
N GLU A 51 29.52 -11.84 3.36
CA GLU A 51 28.78 -11.02 4.33
C GLU A 51 29.74 -10.31 5.29
N GLN A 52 30.72 -11.03 5.82
CA GLN A 52 31.76 -10.45 6.68
C GLN A 52 32.61 -9.39 5.94
N THR A 53 32.96 -9.65 4.68
CA THR A 53 33.80 -8.74 3.90
C THR A 53 33.06 -7.47 3.48
N ARG A 54 31.77 -7.57 3.21
CA ARG A 54 30.97 -6.46 2.66
C ARG A 54 30.02 -5.82 3.68
N SER A 55 29.98 -6.32 4.91
CA SER A 55 29.11 -5.84 6.00
C SER A 55 27.63 -5.73 5.61
N PHE A 56 27.11 -6.71 4.85
CA PHE A 56 25.70 -6.81 4.52
C PHE A 56 25.23 -8.26 4.52
N THR A 57 23.95 -8.50 4.83
CA THR A 57 23.30 -9.82 4.73
C THR A 57 22.89 -10.12 3.29
N ALA A 58 23.35 -11.25 2.74
CA ALA A 58 23.11 -11.67 1.37
C ALA A 58 22.02 -12.74 1.25
N VAL A 59 21.66 -13.40 2.36
CA VAL A 59 20.73 -14.53 2.41
C VAL A 59 19.61 -14.22 3.38
N GLY A 60 18.38 -14.48 2.97
CA GLY A 60 17.19 -14.34 3.81
C GLY A 60 15.99 -13.74 3.09
N PRO A 61 14.80 -13.77 3.75
CA PRO A 61 13.55 -13.28 3.16
C PRO A 61 13.58 -11.81 2.73
N HIS A 62 14.45 -11.01 3.33
CA HIS A 62 14.67 -9.62 2.92
C HIS A 62 15.36 -9.47 1.57
N ARG A 63 15.80 -10.56 0.96
CA ARG A 63 16.37 -10.66 -0.40
C ARG A 63 15.45 -11.33 -1.38
N ASP A 64 14.29 -11.78 -0.92
CA ASP A 64 13.28 -12.34 -1.79
C ASP A 64 12.64 -11.26 -2.63
N ASP A 65 12.10 -11.64 -3.78
CA ASP A 65 11.50 -10.72 -4.73
C ASP A 65 10.17 -11.26 -5.26
N PHE A 66 9.43 -10.43 -5.96
CA PHE A 66 8.24 -10.79 -6.72
C PHE A 66 8.42 -10.41 -8.18
N SER A 67 8.02 -11.27 -9.07
CA SER A 67 7.83 -10.91 -10.46
C SER A 67 6.33 -10.70 -10.73
N LEU A 68 6.02 -9.61 -11.41
CA LEU A 68 4.67 -9.21 -11.77
C LEU A 68 4.57 -9.19 -13.29
N ALA A 69 3.61 -9.91 -13.85
CA ALA A 69 3.32 -9.86 -15.28
C ALA A 69 1.84 -9.59 -15.53
N ILE A 70 1.53 -8.84 -16.57
CA ILE A 70 0.18 -8.63 -17.08
C ILE A 70 0.16 -9.10 -18.53
N GLU A 71 -0.75 -10.04 -18.84
CA GLU A 71 -0.83 -10.66 -20.18
C GLU A 71 0.53 -11.19 -20.66
N GLY A 72 1.34 -11.73 -19.73
CA GLY A 72 2.68 -12.27 -20.02
C GLY A 72 3.78 -11.23 -20.18
N ALA A 73 3.47 -9.91 -20.12
CA ALA A 73 4.47 -8.85 -20.17
C ALA A 73 4.99 -8.54 -18.76
N ASP A 74 6.32 -8.51 -18.58
CA ASP A 74 6.98 -8.16 -17.32
C ASP A 74 6.72 -6.68 -16.96
N MET A 75 6.05 -6.46 -15.85
CA MET A 75 5.71 -5.12 -15.39
C MET A 75 6.90 -4.37 -14.77
N GLY A 76 7.94 -5.05 -14.34
CA GLY A 76 9.17 -4.41 -13.92
C GLY A 76 9.88 -3.65 -15.05
N ALA A 77 9.76 -4.13 -16.28
CA ALA A 77 10.41 -3.56 -17.45
C ALA A 77 9.47 -2.70 -18.32
N PHE A 78 8.19 -3.03 -18.39
CA PHE A 78 7.28 -2.49 -19.41
C PHE A 78 6.06 -1.77 -18.86
N ALA A 79 5.88 -1.66 -17.54
CA ALA A 79 4.74 -0.99 -16.96
C ALA A 79 4.70 0.49 -17.33
N SER A 80 3.55 0.98 -17.78
CA SER A 80 3.27 2.41 -17.80
C SER A 80 3.21 2.97 -16.37
N ARG A 81 3.35 4.29 -16.20
CA ARG A 81 3.26 4.93 -14.87
C ARG A 81 1.94 4.58 -14.15
N GLY A 82 0.83 4.60 -14.89
CA GLY A 82 -0.48 4.24 -14.35
C GLY A 82 -0.58 2.79 -13.91
N GLN A 83 -0.02 1.85 -14.71
CA GLN A 83 0.04 0.43 -14.37
C GLN A 83 0.92 0.20 -13.14
N ALA A 84 2.11 0.78 -13.11
CA ALA A 84 3.02 0.66 -11.96
C ALA A 84 2.37 1.15 -10.66
N ARG A 85 1.64 2.27 -10.73
CA ARG A 85 0.91 2.80 -9.57
C ARG A 85 -0.25 1.90 -9.15
N THR A 86 -1.02 1.37 -10.11
CA THR A 86 -2.09 0.41 -9.83
C THR A 86 -1.54 -0.84 -9.16
N LEU A 87 -0.41 -1.37 -9.65
CA LEU A 87 0.25 -2.53 -9.07
C LEU A 87 0.76 -2.26 -7.64
N ALA A 88 1.35 -1.09 -7.40
CA ALA A 88 1.78 -0.69 -6.06
C ALA A 88 0.59 -0.63 -5.09
N LEU A 89 -0.53 -0.03 -5.50
CA LEU A 89 -1.77 0.00 -4.71
C LEU A 89 -2.33 -1.40 -4.47
N THR A 90 -2.32 -2.25 -5.50
CA THR A 90 -2.73 -3.66 -5.42
C THR A 90 -1.96 -4.42 -4.34
N LEU A 91 -0.62 -4.29 -4.33
CA LEU A 91 0.25 -4.93 -3.34
C LEU A 91 -0.04 -4.41 -1.93
N ARG A 92 -0.24 -3.09 -1.76
CA ARG A 92 -0.55 -2.49 -0.46
C ARG A 92 -1.92 -2.91 0.08
N LEU A 93 -2.93 -3.01 -0.77
CA LEU A 93 -4.24 -3.51 -0.36
C LEU A 93 -4.19 -4.99 0.02
N ALA A 94 -3.44 -5.81 -0.73
CA ALA A 94 -3.22 -7.21 -0.39
C ALA A 94 -2.46 -7.38 0.93
N GLU A 95 -1.48 -6.52 1.22
CA GLU A 95 -0.78 -6.46 2.51
C GLU A 95 -1.75 -6.08 3.64
N ALA A 96 -2.58 -5.06 3.44
CA ALA A 96 -3.57 -4.63 4.43
C ALA A 96 -4.61 -5.75 4.72
N GLU A 97 -5.09 -6.45 3.70
CA GLU A 97 -5.97 -7.61 3.86
C GLU A 97 -5.28 -8.73 4.66
N PHE A 98 -4.03 -9.03 4.34
CA PHE A 98 -3.25 -10.02 5.09
C PHE A 98 -3.07 -9.63 6.56
N LEU A 99 -2.73 -8.37 6.83
CA LEU A 99 -2.59 -7.86 8.20
C LEU A 99 -3.91 -7.93 8.96
N SER A 100 -5.03 -7.64 8.32
CA SER A 100 -6.37 -7.80 8.92
C SER A 100 -6.71 -9.25 9.25
N SER A 101 -6.18 -10.20 8.48
CA SER A 101 -6.44 -11.63 8.71
C SER A 101 -5.64 -12.25 9.86
N VAL A 102 -4.51 -11.63 10.23
CA VAL A 102 -3.59 -12.18 11.25
C VAL A 102 -3.55 -11.37 12.54
N ARG A 103 -4.20 -10.20 12.59
CA ARG A 103 -4.26 -9.33 13.76
C ARG A 103 -5.70 -9.16 14.22
N GLU A 104 -5.91 -9.07 15.54
CA GLU A 104 -7.24 -8.77 16.12
C GLU A 104 -7.70 -7.36 15.76
N GLU A 105 -6.76 -6.39 15.74
CA GLU A 105 -7.04 -5.02 15.28
C GLU A 105 -6.70 -4.87 13.81
N GLY A 106 -7.64 -4.37 13.03
CA GLY A 106 -7.42 -4.02 11.63
C GLY A 106 -6.35 -2.93 11.45
N PRO A 107 -5.68 -2.88 10.30
CA PRO A 107 -4.66 -1.88 10.01
C PRO A 107 -5.24 -0.47 9.91
N LEU A 108 -4.46 0.55 10.27
CA LEU A 108 -4.67 1.92 9.82
C LEU A 108 -4.12 2.04 8.39
N VAL A 109 -4.99 2.31 7.43
CA VAL A 109 -4.62 2.47 6.03
C VAL A 109 -4.39 3.96 5.72
N LEU A 110 -3.20 4.27 5.21
CA LEU A 110 -2.79 5.63 4.85
C LEU A 110 -2.65 5.75 3.34
N PHE A 111 -3.42 6.65 2.73
CA PHE A 111 -3.30 7.02 1.32
C PHE A 111 -2.71 8.42 1.21
N ASP A 112 -1.41 8.50 0.96
CA ASP A 112 -0.71 9.78 0.80
C ASP A 112 -0.64 10.16 -0.68
N ASP A 113 -1.42 11.17 -1.06
CA ASP A 113 -1.61 11.65 -2.44
C ASP A 113 -1.85 10.53 -3.47
N ALA A 114 -2.48 9.43 -3.03
CA ALA A 114 -2.64 8.23 -3.85
C ALA A 114 -3.59 8.42 -5.04
N PHE A 115 -4.39 9.48 -5.03
CA PHE A 115 -5.47 9.72 -5.99
C PHE A 115 -5.10 10.67 -7.12
N SER A 116 -3.98 11.41 -7.03
CA SER A 116 -3.61 12.49 -7.95
C SER A 116 -3.25 12.01 -9.36
N GLU A 117 -2.69 10.79 -9.49
CA GLU A 117 -2.16 10.29 -10.76
C GLU A 117 -2.92 9.08 -11.32
N ILE A 118 -4.11 8.80 -10.82
CA ILE A 118 -4.98 7.74 -11.31
C ILE A 118 -6.24 8.32 -11.96
N ASP A 119 -6.75 7.64 -12.98
CA ASP A 119 -7.99 8.05 -13.65
C ASP A 119 -9.22 7.96 -12.72
N ALA A 120 -10.30 8.65 -13.11
CA ALA A 120 -11.51 8.74 -12.30
C ALA A 120 -12.11 7.37 -11.94
N THR A 121 -12.04 6.39 -12.85
CA THR A 121 -12.60 5.05 -12.64
C THR A 121 -11.82 4.29 -11.58
N ARG A 122 -10.49 4.28 -11.67
CA ARG A 122 -9.62 3.63 -10.67
C ARG A 122 -9.69 4.34 -9.33
N ARG A 123 -9.80 5.67 -9.33
CA ARG A 123 -10.00 6.47 -8.11
C ARG A 123 -11.28 6.05 -7.39
N HIS A 124 -12.39 5.97 -8.10
CA HIS A 124 -13.68 5.55 -7.53
C HIS A 124 -13.55 4.16 -6.89
N ARG A 125 -12.97 3.19 -7.58
CA ARG A 125 -12.77 1.83 -7.08
C ARG A 125 -11.85 1.79 -5.86
N LEU A 126 -10.78 2.60 -5.85
CA LEU A 126 -9.88 2.70 -4.70
C LEU A 126 -10.60 3.27 -3.48
N LEU A 127 -11.44 4.29 -3.67
CA LEU A 127 -12.27 4.86 -2.61
C LEU A 127 -13.29 3.83 -2.07
N GLU A 128 -13.95 3.07 -2.95
CA GLU A 128 -14.83 1.97 -2.53
C GLU A 128 -14.08 0.92 -1.71
N LYS A 129 -12.88 0.53 -2.14
CA LYS A 129 -12.04 -0.40 -1.40
C LYS A 129 -11.60 0.16 -0.05
N SER A 130 -11.28 1.44 0.03
CA SER A 130 -10.89 2.09 1.28
C SER A 130 -11.99 2.02 2.35
N MET A 131 -13.27 2.06 1.94
CA MET A 131 -14.41 1.97 2.84
C MET A 131 -14.56 0.61 3.55
N GLN A 132 -13.79 -0.40 3.15
CA GLN A 132 -13.79 -1.72 3.80
C GLN A 132 -12.92 -1.77 5.06
N TYR A 133 -12.09 -0.74 5.28
CA TYR A 133 -11.22 -0.63 6.45
C TYR A 133 -11.83 0.32 7.49
N GLU A 134 -11.72 -0.04 8.77
CA GLU A 134 -12.26 0.77 9.87
C GLU A 134 -11.56 2.13 10.03
N LYS A 135 -10.26 2.15 9.75
CA LYS A 135 -9.41 3.32 10.00
C LYS A 135 -8.65 3.66 8.71
N VAL A 136 -9.07 4.75 8.07
CA VAL A 136 -8.45 5.24 6.83
C VAL A 136 -8.11 6.71 6.96
N LEU A 137 -6.91 7.08 6.56
CA LEU A 137 -6.49 8.47 6.40
C LEU A 137 -6.09 8.71 4.94
N ILE A 138 -6.66 9.74 4.35
CA ILE A 138 -6.42 10.13 2.96
C ILE A 138 -5.86 11.54 2.95
N THR A 139 -4.70 11.76 2.33
CA THR A 139 -4.22 13.10 1.98
C THR A 139 -4.45 13.35 0.50
N THR A 140 -4.87 14.55 0.15
CA THR A 140 -5.10 14.96 -1.24
C THR A 140 -4.98 16.47 -1.38
N THR A 141 -4.56 16.92 -2.56
CA THR A 141 -4.60 18.33 -2.96
C THR A 141 -5.92 18.69 -3.65
N ASP A 142 -6.70 17.69 -4.07
CA ASP A 142 -8.01 17.85 -4.72
C ASP A 142 -9.11 17.23 -3.85
N LEU A 143 -9.59 18.04 -2.90
CA LEU A 143 -10.60 17.61 -1.94
C LEU A 143 -11.96 17.33 -2.60
N GLU A 144 -12.33 18.08 -3.63
CA GLU A 144 -13.66 18.00 -4.25
C GLU A 144 -13.92 16.61 -4.84
N GLN A 145 -12.92 16.02 -5.49
CA GLN A 145 -13.04 14.69 -6.08
C GLN A 145 -13.25 13.56 -5.05
N VAL A 146 -12.67 13.73 -3.85
CA VAL A 146 -12.83 12.78 -2.75
C VAL A 146 -14.14 13.03 -2.01
N LYS A 147 -14.51 14.30 -1.83
CA LYS A 147 -15.71 14.73 -1.15
C LYS A 147 -16.98 14.34 -1.90
N GLU A 148 -16.98 14.41 -3.23
CA GLU A 148 -18.08 13.96 -4.07
C GLU A 148 -18.45 12.49 -3.80
N PHE A 149 -17.45 11.63 -3.57
CA PHE A 149 -17.67 10.22 -3.29
C PHE A 149 -17.99 9.95 -1.81
N LEU A 150 -17.21 10.51 -0.88
CA LEU A 150 -17.31 10.20 0.54
C LEU A 150 -18.47 10.93 1.24
N GLY A 151 -18.81 12.16 0.81
CA GLY A 151 -19.87 12.96 1.43
C GLY A 151 -19.69 13.09 2.93
N SER A 152 -20.75 12.84 3.69
CA SER A 152 -20.75 12.87 5.17
C SER A 152 -20.11 11.64 5.83
N ARG A 153 -19.59 10.67 5.06
CA ARG A 153 -18.96 9.45 5.60
C ARG A 153 -17.52 9.65 6.05
N ALA A 154 -16.95 10.85 5.86
CA ALA A 154 -15.60 11.18 6.24
C ALA A 154 -15.55 12.52 7.00
N ASN A 155 -14.54 12.64 7.86
CA ASN A 155 -14.18 13.92 8.48
C ASN A 155 -13.12 14.61 7.63
N TYR A 156 -13.31 15.88 7.33
CA TYR A 156 -12.42 16.65 6.48
C TYR A 156 -11.59 17.61 7.31
N LEU A 157 -10.27 17.50 7.13
CA LEU A 157 -9.29 18.36 7.77
C LEU A 157 -8.52 19.15 6.71
N HIS A 158 -8.43 20.44 6.88
CA HIS A 158 -7.58 21.30 6.07
C HIS A 158 -6.25 21.54 6.79
N VAL A 159 -5.16 21.47 6.03
CA VAL A 159 -3.81 21.74 6.51
C VAL A 159 -3.19 22.86 5.68
N TYR A 160 -2.81 23.96 6.31
CA TYR A 160 -2.16 25.08 5.65
C TYR A 160 -1.18 25.77 6.58
N GLN A 161 0.06 25.94 6.16
CA GLN A 161 1.13 26.59 6.92
C GLN A 161 1.28 26.04 8.37
N GLY A 162 1.14 24.74 8.56
CA GLY A 162 1.26 24.08 9.86
C GLY A 162 0.02 24.18 10.75
N HIS A 163 -1.04 24.82 10.28
CA HIS A 163 -2.33 24.88 10.98
C HIS A 163 -3.28 23.81 10.43
N VAL A 164 -4.07 23.20 11.33
CA VAL A 164 -5.07 22.19 11.00
C VAL A 164 -6.42 22.64 11.53
N TRP A 165 -7.45 22.54 10.67
CA TRP A 165 -8.84 22.83 11.07
C TRP A 165 -9.80 21.87 10.38
N GLN A 166 -10.92 21.64 11.01
CA GLN A 166 -11.99 20.83 10.45
C GLN A 166 -12.94 21.71 9.63
N SER A 167 -13.37 21.26 8.46
CA SER A 167 -14.46 21.89 7.73
C SER A 167 -15.79 21.25 8.11
N ASP A 168 -16.86 22.07 8.12
CA ASP A 168 -18.23 21.57 8.18
C ASP A 168 -18.64 20.92 6.84
N GLU A 169 -19.84 20.32 6.80
CA GLU A 169 -20.43 19.70 5.60
C GLU A 169 -20.56 20.68 4.42
N TYR A 170 -20.51 21.99 4.67
CA TYR A 170 -20.68 23.05 3.68
C TYR A 170 -19.36 23.72 3.25
N GLY A 171 -18.21 23.22 3.73
CA GLY A 171 -16.91 23.78 3.36
C GLY A 171 -16.51 25.06 4.09
N ASN A 172 -17.28 25.48 5.11
CA ASN A 172 -16.92 26.60 5.95
C ASN A 172 -15.78 26.21 6.91
N CYS A 173 -14.70 27.02 6.92
CA CYS A 173 -13.60 26.82 7.85
C CYS A 173 -14.06 27.09 9.28
N LEU A 174 -14.18 26.05 10.09
CA LEU A 174 -14.23 26.21 11.53
C LEU A 174 -12.77 26.36 12.01
N LEU A 175 -12.31 27.59 12.16
CA LEU A 175 -11.04 27.88 12.81
C LEU A 175 -11.13 27.42 14.27
N TYR A 176 -10.50 26.31 14.58
CA TYR A 176 -10.25 25.92 15.96
C TYR A 176 -9.06 26.76 16.45
N THR A 177 -9.30 27.98 16.85
CA THR A 177 -8.34 28.76 17.63
C THR A 177 -8.38 28.20 19.04
N SER A 178 -7.48 27.26 19.38
CA SER A 178 -7.16 27.10 20.79
C SER A 178 -6.57 28.42 21.25
N PRO A 179 -7.08 29.02 22.35
CA PRO A 179 -6.51 30.25 22.86
C PRO A 179 -5.02 30.04 23.11
N SER A 180 -4.21 30.92 22.53
CA SER A 180 -2.77 30.93 22.79
C SER A 180 -2.54 31.07 24.31
N PRO A 181 -1.54 30.38 24.89
CA PRO A 181 -1.16 30.56 26.29
C PRO A 181 -0.83 32.02 26.64
N ARG A 182 -0.72 32.91 25.64
CA ARG A 182 -0.50 34.37 25.85
C ARG A 182 -1.78 35.17 26.06
N ASP A 183 -2.95 34.60 25.76
CA ASP A 183 -4.24 35.30 25.93
C ASP A 183 -4.89 35.04 27.29
N GLN A 184 -4.19 34.36 28.21
CA GLN A 184 -4.62 34.06 29.58
C GLN A 184 -3.89 34.93 30.63
N ARG A 185 -3.52 36.17 30.30
CA ARG A 185 -3.03 37.13 31.30
C ARG A 185 -3.92 38.35 31.34
#